data_8b5d0ee228fdf5e63a42684ff8a9e2fe
#
_entry.id   8b5d0ee228fdf5e63a42684ff8a9e2fe
#
_cell.length_a   1.000
_cell.length_b   1.000
_cell.length_c   1.000
_cell.angle_alpha   90.00
_cell.angle_beta   90.00
_cell.angle_gamma   90.00
#
_symmetry.space_group_name_H-M   'P 1'
#
loop_
_entity.id
_entity.type
_entity.pdbx_description
1 polymer ?
#
loop_
_entity_poly.entity_id
_entity_poly.type
_entity_poly.pdbx_seq_one_letter_code
_entity_poly.pdbx_strand_id
1 'polypeptide(L)'
;AHTVRAVSLVPGEAPAAVLDLGCGPGAQTAALASALPEARIVAVDVLPAMVEEAGRRFIERGIDDRVVAVMGDMAAPPVTPASQDLIWSEGAIYNLGVTEALRAWRPFLKSTGTVAFTEPVWLMDSPPTEILDWWLAEYPAITDSAGVRAQVEAASFRTVASFALPASAWWEEYYGPMEQRIAALRTRLPDDPVASEVATAAEAEIDYFLRFSDCYSYAFFIVQPID
;
A
#
# COMPACT_ATOMS: atom_id res chain seq x y z
N ALA A 1 -7.07 -7.15 -8.59
CA ALA A 1 -6.77 -8.61 -8.63
C ALA A 1 -5.86 -9.01 -7.46
N HIS A 2 -4.82 -8.25 -7.13
CA HIS A 2 -3.77 -8.62 -6.17
C HIS A 2 -4.22 -8.47 -4.71
N THR A 3 -4.98 -7.42 -4.37
CA THR A 3 -5.65 -7.23 -3.09
C THR A 3 -6.51 -8.45 -2.73
N VAL A 4 -7.33 -8.95 -3.66
CA VAL A 4 -8.17 -10.14 -3.46
C VAL A 4 -7.33 -11.40 -3.20
N ARG A 5 -6.21 -11.57 -3.95
CA ARG A 5 -5.26 -12.66 -3.70
C ARG A 5 -4.66 -12.57 -2.30
N ALA A 6 -4.24 -11.39 -1.88
CA ALA A 6 -3.67 -11.21 -0.55
C ALA A 6 -4.69 -11.50 0.58
N VAL A 7 -5.95 -11.07 0.41
CA VAL A 7 -7.04 -11.42 1.32
C VAL A 7 -7.22 -12.94 1.44
N SER A 8 -7.12 -13.69 0.35
CA SER A 8 -7.27 -15.17 0.38
C SER A 8 -6.13 -15.89 1.11
N LEU A 9 -5.03 -15.19 1.40
CA LEU A 9 -3.88 -15.72 2.16
C LEU A 9 -3.93 -15.33 3.64
N VAL A 10 -4.90 -14.51 4.06
CA VAL A 10 -5.12 -14.18 5.47
C VAL A 10 -5.62 -15.44 6.19
N PRO A 11 -4.92 -15.92 7.23
CA PRO A 11 -5.30 -17.15 7.90
C PRO A 11 -6.49 -16.98 8.83
N GLY A 12 -7.20 -18.08 9.09
CA GLY A 12 -8.33 -18.12 10.02
C GLY A 12 -9.68 -17.81 9.40
N GLU A 13 -10.59 -17.32 10.23
CA GLU A 13 -11.93 -16.88 9.79
C GLU A 13 -11.84 -15.54 9.02
N ALA A 14 -12.86 -15.24 8.22
CA ALA A 14 -12.93 -13.97 7.51
C ALA A 14 -12.91 -12.79 8.48
N PRO A 15 -12.00 -11.80 8.30
CA PRO A 15 -11.92 -10.64 9.18
C PRO A 15 -13.23 -9.85 9.22
N ALA A 16 -13.71 -9.54 10.40
CA ALA A 16 -14.94 -8.75 10.62
C ALA A 16 -14.62 -7.26 10.88
N ALA A 17 -13.49 -6.97 11.51
CA ALA A 17 -13.02 -5.62 11.80
C ALA A 17 -11.68 -5.37 11.08
N VAL A 18 -11.66 -4.43 10.16
CA VAL A 18 -10.51 -4.15 9.30
C VAL A 18 -10.10 -2.69 9.42
N LEU A 19 -8.80 -2.45 9.52
CA LEU A 19 -8.20 -1.13 9.54
C LEU A 19 -7.28 -1.00 8.32
N ASP A 20 -7.59 -0.07 7.41
CA ASP A 20 -6.77 0.22 6.24
C ASP A 20 -5.98 1.52 6.46
N LEU A 21 -4.66 1.42 6.55
CA LEU A 21 -3.74 2.50 6.93
C LEU A 21 -2.95 3.03 5.72
N GLY A 22 -3.09 4.33 5.47
CA GLY A 22 -2.60 4.99 4.27
C GLY A 22 -3.52 4.65 3.08
N CYS A 23 -4.83 4.74 3.27
CA CYS A 23 -5.83 4.30 2.29
C CYS A 23 -5.86 5.14 1.00
N GLY A 24 -5.19 6.31 0.99
CA GLY A 24 -5.23 7.23 -0.14
C GLY A 24 -6.66 7.54 -0.57
N PRO A 25 -6.94 7.59 -1.88
CA PRO A 25 -8.29 7.88 -2.39
C PRO A 25 -9.25 6.67 -2.31
N GLY A 26 -8.92 5.61 -1.56
CA GLY A 26 -9.81 4.51 -1.22
C GLY A 26 -10.04 3.46 -2.33
N ALA A 27 -9.19 3.40 -3.35
CA ALA A 27 -9.35 2.41 -4.44
C ALA A 27 -9.14 0.97 -3.95
N GLN A 28 -8.05 0.75 -3.21
CA GLN A 28 -7.71 -0.53 -2.60
C GLN A 28 -8.67 -0.89 -1.47
N THR A 29 -9.09 0.09 -0.65
CA THR A 29 -10.15 -0.10 0.35
C THR A 29 -11.43 -0.64 -0.25
N ALA A 30 -11.87 -0.10 -1.40
CA ALA A 30 -13.06 -0.57 -2.10
C ALA A 30 -12.89 -2.01 -2.63
N ALA A 31 -11.70 -2.38 -3.10
CA ALA A 31 -11.39 -3.76 -3.50
C ALA A 31 -11.37 -4.71 -2.29
N LEU A 32 -10.80 -4.26 -1.16
CA LEU A 32 -10.81 -4.97 0.12
C LEU A 32 -12.24 -5.20 0.62
N ALA A 33 -13.10 -4.15 0.58
CA ALA A 33 -14.50 -4.24 0.94
C ALA A 33 -15.28 -5.24 0.06
N SER A 34 -14.95 -5.32 -1.23
CA SER A 34 -15.56 -6.29 -2.13
C SER A 34 -15.12 -7.72 -1.83
N ALA A 35 -13.88 -7.91 -1.39
CA ALA A 35 -13.34 -9.22 -1.00
C ALA A 35 -13.84 -9.69 0.38
N LEU A 36 -14.24 -8.74 1.24
CA LEU A 36 -14.71 -8.96 2.61
C LEU A 36 -16.11 -8.32 2.79
N PRO A 37 -17.17 -8.90 2.23
CA PRO A 37 -18.49 -8.27 2.17
C PRO A 37 -19.13 -8.01 3.53
N GLU A 38 -18.78 -8.81 4.56
CA GLU A 38 -19.32 -8.68 5.91
C GLU A 38 -18.45 -7.81 6.84
N ALA A 39 -17.24 -7.40 6.38
CA ALA A 39 -16.32 -6.64 7.20
C ALA A 39 -16.76 -5.18 7.38
N ARG A 40 -16.52 -4.62 8.56
CA ARG A 40 -16.48 -3.18 8.80
C ARG A 40 -15.07 -2.68 8.62
N ILE A 41 -14.87 -1.68 7.79
CA ILE A 41 -13.55 -1.16 7.44
C ILE A 41 -13.44 0.31 7.88
N VAL A 42 -12.39 0.62 8.63
CA VAL A 42 -11.97 1.99 8.91
C VAL A 42 -10.75 2.26 8.03
N ALA A 43 -10.89 3.18 7.09
CA ALA A 43 -9.83 3.60 6.18
C ALA A 43 -9.23 4.92 6.67
N VAL A 44 -7.93 4.96 6.92
CA VAL A 44 -7.24 6.10 7.53
C VAL A 44 -6.22 6.67 6.57
N ASP A 45 -6.25 7.99 6.40
CA ASP A 45 -5.19 8.73 5.71
C ASP A 45 -4.94 10.07 6.41
N VAL A 46 -3.71 10.58 6.31
CA VAL A 46 -3.33 11.85 6.93
C VAL A 46 -3.76 13.06 6.09
N LEU A 47 -3.97 12.87 4.78
CA LEU A 47 -4.30 13.93 3.85
C LEU A 47 -5.81 14.14 3.73
N PRO A 48 -6.36 15.32 4.12
CA PRO A 48 -7.80 15.57 4.06
C PRO A 48 -8.41 15.31 2.67
N ALA A 49 -7.71 15.69 1.59
CA ALA A 49 -8.17 15.48 0.23
C ALA A 49 -8.32 14.00 -0.15
N MET A 50 -7.46 13.12 0.40
CA MET A 50 -7.55 11.67 0.20
C MET A 50 -8.75 11.09 0.94
N VAL A 51 -8.96 11.52 2.18
CA VAL A 51 -10.11 11.09 3.00
C VAL A 51 -11.44 11.51 2.37
N GLU A 52 -11.53 12.73 1.85
CA GLU A 52 -12.73 13.23 1.14
C GLU A 52 -13.00 12.39 -0.12
N GLU A 53 -11.99 12.16 -0.94
CA GLU A 53 -12.09 11.36 -2.16
C GLU A 53 -12.47 9.89 -1.86
N ALA A 54 -11.86 9.29 -0.82
CA ALA A 54 -12.20 7.96 -0.36
C ALA A 54 -13.67 7.87 0.09
N GLY A 55 -14.13 8.81 0.93
CA GLY A 55 -15.52 8.88 1.38
C GLY A 55 -16.51 9.00 0.21
N ARG A 56 -16.22 9.88 -0.76
CA ARG A 56 -17.01 10.00 -1.99
C ARG A 56 -17.09 8.68 -2.76
N ARG A 57 -15.96 8.02 -2.93
CA ARG A 57 -15.87 6.69 -3.60
C ARG A 57 -16.68 5.62 -2.88
N PHE A 58 -16.69 5.60 -1.56
CA PHE A 58 -17.46 4.61 -0.80
C PHE A 58 -18.96 4.83 -0.98
N ILE A 59 -19.44 6.07 -0.99
CA ILE A 59 -20.83 6.43 -1.29
C ILE A 59 -21.19 5.99 -2.72
N GLU A 60 -20.39 6.34 -3.72
CA GLU A 60 -20.61 5.95 -5.13
C GLU A 60 -20.66 4.43 -5.34
N ARG A 61 -19.97 3.69 -4.48
CA ARG A 61 -19.96 2.21 -4.49
C ARG A 61 -21.05 1.58 -3.62
N GLY A 62 -21.80 2.38 -2.86
CA GLY A 62 -22.84 1.89 -1.95
C GLY A 62 -22.29 0.99 -0.84
N ILE A 63 -21.12 1.34 -0.29
CA ILE A 63 -20.46 0.61 0.80
C ILE A 63 -20.22 1.47 2.05
N ASP A 64 -20.71 2.69 2.07
CA ASP A 64 -20.54 3.68 3.13
C ASP A 64 -21.30 3.32 4.43
N ASP A 65 -22.16 2.33 4.41
CA ASP A 65 -22.81 1.74 5.59
C ASP A 65 -21.85 0.90 6.46
N ARG A 66 -20.73 0.44 5.91
CA ARG A 66 -19.74 -0.41 6.60
C ARG A 66 -18.29 -0.02 6.36
N VAL A 67 -18.01 0.94 5.49
CA VAL A 67 -16.65 1.44 5.18
C VAL A 67 -16.64 2.95 5.43
N VAL A 68 -15.78 3.41 6.32
CA VAL A 68 -15.66 4.84 6.65
C VAL A 68 -14.24 5.33 6.41
N ALA A 69 -14.10 6.52 5.81
CA ALA A 69 -12.82 7.21 5.69
C ALA A 69 -12.64 8.17 6.86
N VAL A 70 -11.49 8.14 7.50
CA VAL A 70 -11.17 8.94 8.68
C VAL A 70 -9.80 9.58 8.51
N MET A 71 -9.70 10.86 8.82
CA MET A 71 -8.41 11.55 8.89
C MET A 71 -7.66 11.11 10.16
N GLY A 72 -6.41 10.66 10.00
CA GLY A 72 -5.60 10.21 11.12
C GLY A 72 -4.18 9.88 10.73
N ASP A 73 -3.34 9.74 11.75
CA ASP A 73 -1.97 9.29 11.60
C ASP A 73 -1.95 7.75 11.62
N MET A 74 -1.35 7.14 10.61
CA MET A 74 -1.20 5.69 10.55
C MET A 74 -0.33 5.13 11.69
N ALA A 75 0.55 5.92 12.29
CA ALA A 75 1.34 5.52 13.46
C ALA A 75 0.50 5.44 14.75
N ALA A 76 -0.60 6.22 14.82
CA ALA A 76 -1.51 6.28 15.97
C ALA A 76 -2.97 6.34 15.49
N PRO A 77 -3.47 5.29 14.84
CA PRO A 77 -4.79 5.32 14.22
C PRO A 77 -5.90 5.49 15.25
N PRO A 78 -7.00 6.21 14.87
CA PRO A 78 -8.07 6.55 15.81
C PRO A 78 -9.05 5.39 16.03
N VAL A 79 -8.55 4.23 16.43
CA VAL A 79 -9.32 3.02 16.71
C VAL A 79 -9.01 2.47 18.12
N THR A 80 -9.93 1.66 18.65
CA THR A 80 -9.76 1.04 19.97
C THR A 80 -8.63 -0.01 19.94
N PRO A 81 -7.77 -0.09 20.97
CA PRO A 81 -6.81 -1.18 21.10
C PRO A 81 -7.45 -2.58 21.07
N ALA A 82 -6.72 -3.57 20.57
CA ALA A 82 -7.11 -4.97 20.48
C ALA A 82 -8.49 -5.21 19.81
N SER A 83 -8.83 -4.40 18.81
CA SER A 83 -10.14 -4.44 18.15
C SER A 83 -10.11 -4.94 16.71
N GLN A 84 -8.93 -4.97 16.06
CA GLN A 84 -8.81 -5.28 14.65
C GLN A 84 -8.47 -6.74 14.40
N ASP A 85 -9.20 -7.38 13.48
CA ASP A 85 -8.88 -8.72 12.98
C ASP A 85 -7.80 -8.64 11.90
N LEU A 86 -7.84 -7.57 11.08
CA LEU A 86 -6.91 -7.31 10.00
C LEU A 86 -6.49 -5.84 9.98
N ILE A 87 -5.19 -5.59 9.94
CA ILE A 87 -4.62 -4.29 9.55
C ILE A 87 -4.07 -4.44 8.14
N TRP A 88 -4.45 -3.51 7.28
CA TRP A 88 -4.07 -3.44 5.86
C TRP A 88 -3.29 -2.18 5.59
N SER A 89 -2.25 -2.26 4.75
CA SER A 89 -1.50 -1.09 4.28
C SER A 89 -0.90 -1.37 2.91
N GLU A 90 -1.54 -0.90 1.87
CA GLU A 90 -1.11 -1.13 0.49
C GLU A 90 -0.50 0.14 -0.10
N GLY A 91 0.81 0.13 -0.38
CA GLY A 91 1.54 1.28 -0.91
C GLY A 91 1.79 2.41 0.10
N ALA A 92 1.86 2.13 1.42
CA ALA A 92 1.99 3.19 2.41
C ALA A 92 2.94 2.89 3.59
N ILE A 93 3.17 1.61 3.94
CA ILE A 93 3.96 1.23 5.13
C ILE A 93 5.38 1.81 5.14
N TYR A 94 5.98 2.02 3.97
CA TYR A 94 7.31 2.58 3.80
C TYR A 94 7.46 3.99 4.41
N ASN A 95 6.35 4.73 4.60
CA ASN A 95 6.38 6.04 5.28
C ASN A 95 6.77 5.95 6.76
N LEU A 96 6.56 4.79 7.41
CA LEU A 96 6.99 4.51 8.78
C LEU A 96 8.20 3.57 8.82
N GLY A 97 8.38 2.76 7.78
CA GLY A 97 9.26 1.60 7.78
C GLY A 97 8.60 0.38 8.43
N VAL A 98 8.90 -0.82 7.89
CA VAL A 98 8.20 -2.07 8.24
C VAL A 98 8.24 -2.37 9.74
N THR A 99 9.44 -2.33 10.34
CA THR A 99 9.61 -2.67 11.77
C THR A 99 8.85 -1.72 12.68
N GLU A 100 8.93 -0.43 12.44
CA GLU A 100 8.29 0.59 13.27
C GLU A 100 6.77 0.58 13.09
N ALA A 101 6.28 0.41 11.87
CA ALA A 101 4.85 0.28 11.58
C ALA A 101 4.24 -0.92 12.32
N LEU A 102 4.85 -2.10 12.21
CA LEU A 102 4.36 -3.31 12.87
C LEU A 102 4.34 -3.18 14.39
N ARG A 103 5.35 -2.53 14.98
CA ARG A 103 5.37 -2.22 16.43
C ARG A 103 4.26 -1.26 16.83
N ALA A 104 4.05 -0.20 16.04
CA ALA A 104 3.00 0.79 16.28
C ALA A 104 1.59 0.18 16.15
N TRP A 105 1.41 -0.77 15.24
CA TRP A 105 0.11 -1.36 14.95
C TRP A 105 -0.25 -2.56 15.84
N ARG A 106 0.76 -3.23 16.43
CA ARG A 106 0.55 -4.38 17.30
C ARG A 106 -0.50 -4.17 18.41
N PRO A 107 -0.56 -3.01 19.12
CA PRO A 107 -1.55 -2.75 20.16
C PRO A 107 -3.01 -2.76 19.67
N PHE A 108 -3.26 -2.48 18.38
CA PHE A 108 -4.61 -2.41 17.81
C PHE A 108 -5.11 -3.77 17.31
N LEU A 109 -4.21 -4.73 17.08
CA LEU A 109 -4.55 -6.09 16.67
C LEU A 109 -5.12 -6.89 17.84
N LYS A 110 -6.14 -7.72 17.54
CA LYS A 110 -6.52 -8.84 18.40
C LYS A 110 -5.36 -9.84 18.51
N SER A 111 -5.42 -10.75 19.46
CA SER A 111 -4.37 -11.77 19.66
C SER A 111 -4.14 -12.65 18.43
N THR A 112 -5.19 -12.96 17.68
CA THR A 112 -5.16 -13.76 16.44
C THR A 112 -5.11 -12.89 15.18
N GLY A 113 -5.00 -11.56 15.32
CA GLY A 113 -5.07 -10.62 14.22
C GLY A 113 -3.89 -10.74 13.26
N THR A 114 -4.09 -10.26 12.05
CA THR A 114 -3.13 -10.32 10.94
C THR A 114 -2.83 -8.91 10.44
N VAL A 115 -1.61 -8.66 10.00
CA VAL A 115 -1.26 -7.47 9.19
C VAL A 115 -0.96 -7.94 7.78
N ALA A 116 -1.50 -7.24 6.78
CA ALA A 116 -1.16 -7.41 5.38
C ALA A 116 -0.71 -6.07 4.81
N PHE A 117 0.45 -6.06 4.17
CA PHE A 117 1.02 -4.82 3.62
C PHE A 117 1.80 -5.09 2.33
N THR A 118 2.05 -4.03 1.57
CA THR A 118 2.99 -4.07 0.44
C THR A 118 4.21 -3.24 0.73
N GLU A 119 5.36 -3.73 0.29
CA GLU A 119 6.67 -3.08 0.42
C GLU A 119 7.45 -3.20 -0.89
N PRO A 120 8.15 -2.15 -1.35
CA PRO A 120 9.04 -2.26 -2.50
C PRO A 120 10.22 -3.16 -2.20
N VAL A 121 10.51 -4.08 -3.12
CA VAL A 121 11.59 -5.06 -2.96
C VAL A 121 12.39 -5.24 -4.23
N TRP A 122 13.68 -5.53 -4.07
CA TRP A 122 14.50 -6.04 -5.16
C TRP A 122 14.09 -7.48 -5.53
N LEU A 123 14.01 -7.73 -6.85
CA LEU A 123 13.76 -9.07 -7.40
C LEU A 123 15.06 -9.79 -7.79
N MET A 124 16.20 -9.13 -7.65
CA MET A 124 17.52 -9.66 -7.98
C MET A 124 18.57 -9.15 -6.99
N ASP A 125 19.64 -9.91 -6.82
CA ASP A 125 20.72 -9.62 -5.87
C ASP A 125 21.59 -8.43 -6.28
N SER A 126 21.70 -8.15 -7.58
CA SER A 126 22.59 -7.13 -8.12
C SER A 126 21.87 -6.32 -9.20
N PRO A 127 21.01 -5.38 -8.82
CA PRO A 127 20.34 -4.50 -9.79
C PRO A 127 21.36 -3.59 -10.50
N PRO A 128 21.10 -3.18 -11.75
CA PRO A 128 21.91 -2.19 -12.43
C PRO A 128 22.09 -0.91 -11.60
N THR A 129 23.29 -0.32 -11.63
CA THR A 129 23.64 0.86 -10.82
C THR A 129 22.66 2.01 -11.02
N GLU A 130 22.19 2.24 -12.24
CA GLU A 130 21.26 3.31 -12.56
C GLU A 130 19.95 3.23 -11.75
N ILE A 131 19.31 2.05 -11.71
CA ILE A 131 18.06 1.86 -10.96
C ILE A 131 18.33 1.74 -9.45
N LEU A 132 19.49 1.21 -9.07
CA LEU A 132 19.91 1.16 -7.67
C LEU A 132 20.04 2.58 -7.11
N ASP A 133 20.77 3.46 -7.80
CA ASP A 133 20.98 4.84 -7.37
C ASP A 133 19.66 5.62 -7.29
N TRP A 134 18.76 5.41 -8.26
CA TRP A 134 17.44 6.02 -8.25
C TRP A 134 16.61 5.61 -7.03
N TRP A 135 16.50 4.30 -6.76
CA TRP A 135 15.75 3.82 -5.59
C TRP A 135 16.39 4.24 -4.27
N LEU A 136 17.72 4.24 -4.17
CA LEU A 136 18.40 4.70 -2.94
C LEU A 136 18.22 6.20 -2.68
N ALA A 137 17.98 7.00 -3.71
CA ALA A 137 17.61 8.41 -3.57
C ALA A 137 16.17 8.59 -3.09
N GLU A 138 15.22 7.80 -3.61
CA GLU A 138 13.80 7.88 -3.30
C GLU A 138 13.45 7.13 -1.99
N TYR A 139 13.99 5.93 -1.82
CA TYR A 139 13.73 5.06 -0.66
C TYR A 139 14.98 4.28 -0.26
N PRO A 140 15.88 4.88 0.57
CA PRO A 140 17.15 4.24 0.98
C PRO A 140 17.00 2.91 1.72
N ALA A 141 15.81 2.64 2.29
CA ALA A 141 15.53 1.42 3.04
C ALA A 141 15.11 0.22 2.17
N ILE A 142 15.02 0.39 0.85
CA ILE A 142 14.66 -0.71 -0.06
C ILE A 142 15.61 -1.91 0.11
N THR A 143 15.03 -3.10 0.20
CA THR A 143 15.75 -4.36 0.34
C THR A 143 15.06 -5.46 -0.48
N ASP A 144 15.56 -6.68 -0.41
CA ASP A 144 14.87 -7.84 -0.99
C ASP A 144 13.78 -8.41 -0.04
N SER A 145 13.04 -9.40 -0.51
CA SER A 145 12.01 -10.04 0.31
C SER A 145 12.57 -10.76 1.56
N ALA A 146 13.84 -11.11 1.59
CA ALA A 146 14.48 -11.71 2.78
C ALA A 146 14.76 -10.62 3.82
N GLY A 147 15.24 -9.46 3.40
CA GLY A 147 15.43 -8.29 4.26
C GLY A 147 14.12 -7.80 4.88
N VAL A 148 13.03 -7.74 4.10
CA VAL A 148 11.70 -7.40 4.66
C VAL A 148 11.25 -8.44 5.69
N ARG A 149 11.45 -9.75 5.46
CA ARG A 149 11.15 -10.78 6.47
C ARG A 149 11.97 -10.61 7.74
N ALA A 150 13.24 -10.24 7.64
CA ALA A 150 14.06 -9.93 8.81
C ALA A 150 13.52 -8.72 9.61
N GLN A 151 13.03 -7.68 8.91
CA GLN A 151 12.37 -6.54 9.56
C GLN A 151 11.06 -6.94 10.26
N VAL A 152 10.28 -7.86 9.67
CA VAL A 152 9.07 -8.45 10.27
C VAL A 152 9.42 -9.21 11.55
N GLU A 153 10.46 -10.04 11.52
CA GLU A 153 10.94 -10.80 12.69
C GLU A 153 11.46 -9.87 13.80
N ALA A 154 12.17 -8.81 13.44
CA ALA A 154 12.65 -7.79 14.37
C ALA A 154 11.50 -7.03 15.08
N ALA A 155 10.31 -7.03 14.52
CA ALA A 155 9.09 -6.50 15.13
C ALA A 155 8.30 -7.52 15.95
N SER A 156 8.81 -8.74 16.15
CA SER A 156 8.13 -9.87 16.79
C SER A 156 6.88 -10.32 16.02
N PHE A 157 6.98 -10.35 14.70
CA PHE A 157 6.00 -10.96 13.81
C PHE A 157 6.63 -12.10 13.02
N ARG A 158 5.81 -13.01 12.52
CA ARG A 158 6.20 -14.06 11.57
C ARG A 158 5.51 -13.82 10.22
N THR A 159 6.19 -14.07 9.14
CA THR A 159 5.58 -14.07 7.81
C THR A 159 4.79 -15.35 7.59
N VAL A 160 3.50 -15.22 7.29
CA VAL A 160 2.58 -16.32 6.96
C VAL A 160 2.64 -16.61 5.46
N ALA A 161 2.60 -15.55 4.65
CA ALA A 161 2.70 -15.63 3.20
C ALA A 161 3.34 -14.37 2.64
N SER A 162 3.97 -14.49 1.48
CA SER A 162 4.44 -13.34 0.71
C SER A 162 4.45 -13.67 -0.79
N PHE A 163 4.26 -12.66 -1.63
CA PHE A 163 4.38 -12.77 -3.08
C PHE A 163 4.68 -11.42 -3.71
N ALA A 164 5.52 -11.40 -4.73
CA ALA A 164 5.77 -10.21 -5.53
C ALA A 164 4.61 -9.97 -6.52
N LEU A 165 4.32 -8.70 -6.78
CA LEU A 165 3.38 -8.30 -7.82
C LEU A 165 4.04 -8.46 -9.19
N PRO A 166 3.32 -8.91 -10.22
CA PRO A 166 3.84 -8.91 -11.58
C PRO A 166 3.92 -7.47 -12.11
N ALA A 167 4.82 -7.23 -13.06
CA ALA A 167 4.97 -5.92 -13.70
C ALA A 167 3.65 -5.39 -14.31
N SER A 168 2.76 -6.28 -14.78
CA SER A 168 1.44 -5.90 -15.30
C SER A 168 0.57 -5.18 -14.26
N ALA A 169 0.70 -5.51 -12.96
CA ALA A 169 -0.06 -4.85 -11.90
C ALA A 169 0.30 -3.36 -11.77
N TRP A 170 1.59 -3.05 -11.91
CA TRP A 170 2.06 -1.68 -11.92
C TRP A 170 1.54 -0.89 -13.11
N TRP A 171 1.60 -1.53 -14.29
CA TRP A 171 1.15 -0.87 -15.52
C TRP A 171 -0.35 -0.61 -15.51
N GLU A 172 -1.15 -1.63 -15.23
CA GLU A 172 -2.61 -1.56 -15.30
C GLU A 172 -3.23 -0.65 -14.24
N GLU A 173 -2.68 -0.65 -13.02
CA GLU A 173 -3.29 0.03 -11.88
C GLU A 173 -2.62 1.37 -11.54
N TYR A 174 -1.39 1.64 -12.01
CA TYR A 174 -0.63 2.83 -11.65
C TYR A 174 -0.09 3.59 -12.87
N TYR A 175 0.86 3.03 -13.63
CA TYR A 175 1.55 3.77 -14.68
C TYR A 175 0.68 4.08 -15.91
N GLY A 176 -0.16 3.17 -16.35
CA GLY A 176 -1.09 3.42 -17.47
C GLY A 176 -2.07 4.57 -17.19
N PRO A 177 -2.76 4.59 -16.03
CA PRO A 177 -3.53 5.76 -15.61
C PRO A 177 -2.71 7.04 -15.41
N MET A 178 -1.46 6.94 -14.94
CA MET A 178 -0.55 8.08 -14.78
C MET A 178 -0.22 8.70 -16.13
N GLU A 179 0.15 7.90 -17.12
CA GLU A 179 0.45 8.34 -18.50
C GLU A 179 -0.72 9.15 -19.09
N GLN A 180 -1.95 8.67 -18.92
CA GLN A 180 -3.15 9.39 -19.36
C GLN A 180 -3.34 10.74 -18.64
N ARG A 181 -3.07 10.79 -17.33
CA ARG A 181 -3.14 12.02 -16.54
C ARG A 181 -2.07 13.03 -16.96
N ILE A 182 -0.86 12.58 -17.26
CA ILE A 182 0.23 13.42 -17.78
C ILE A 182 -0.18 14.05 -19.10
N ALA A 183 -0.71 13.27 -20.06
CA ALA A 183 -1.18 13.77 -21.33
C ALA A 183 -2.29 14.83 -21.17
N ALA A 184 -3.24 14.59 -20.28
CA ALA A 184 -4.30 15.54 -19.95
C ALA A 184 -3.75 16.81 -19.27
N LEU A 185 -2.77 16.68 -18.36
CA LEU A 185 -2.12 17.80 -17.68
C LEU A 185 -1.40 18.71 -18.68
N ARG A 186 -0.58 18.16 -19.58
CA ARG A 186 0.11 18.90 -20.64
C ARG A 186 -0.84 19.60 -21.60
N THR A 187 -1.97 18.97 -21.91
CA THR A 187 -3.01 19.58 -22.76
C THR A 187 -3.71 20.75 -22.08
N ARG A 188 -4.01 20.63 -20.78
CA ARG A 188 -4.77 21.63 -20.01
C ARG A 188 -3.92 22.81 -19.57
N LEU A 189 -2.63 22.60 -19.29
CA LEU A 189 -1.71 23.58 -18.72
C LEU A 189 -0.38 23.58 -19.51
N PRO A 190 -0.40 23.89 -20.84
CA PRO A 190 0.79 23.71 -21.72
C PRO A 190 1.95 24.63 -21.35
N ASP A 191 1.67 25.82 -20.81
CA ASP A 191 2.66 26.86 -20.50
C ASP A 191 2.93 27.00 -19.00
N ASP A 192 2.38 26.11 -18.15
CA ASP A 192 2.59 26.14 -16.72
C ASP A 192 3.90 25.39 -16.35
N PRO A 193 4.90 26.09 -15.77
CA PRO A 193 6.19 25.49 -15.46
C PRO A 193 6.10 24.40 -14.39
N VAL A 194 5.20 24.54 -13.40
CA VAL A 194 5.00 23.53 -12.34
C VAL A 194 4.36 22.28 -12.91
N ALA A 195 3.33 22.45 -13.77
CA ALA A 195 2.72 21.31 -14.46
C ALA A 195 3.72 20.59 -15.37
N SER A 196 4.62 21.34 -16.04
CA SER A 196 5.67 20.76 -16.88
C SER A 196 6.69 19.96 -16.05
N GLU A 197 7.11 20.48 -14.90
CA GLU A 197 8.05 19.79 -13.99
C GLU A 197 7.45 18.48 -13.45
N VAL A 198 6.21 18.53 -12.95
CA VAL A 198 5.48 17.36 -12.47
C VAL A 198 5.32 16.30 -13.56
N ALA A 199 4.92 16.71 -14.76
CA ALA A 199 4.79 15.80 -15.90
C ALA A 199 6.12 15.15 -16.28
N THR A 200 7.22 15.92 -16.31
CA THR A 200 8.55 15.41 -16.65
C THR A 200 9.06 14.41 -15.59
N ALA A 201 8.86 14.68 -14.31
CA ALA A 201 9.23 13.76 -13.25
C ALA A 201 8.45 12.43 -13.36
N ALA A 202 7.15 12.50 -13.61
CA ALA A 202 6.31 11.32 -13.76
C ALA A 202 6.66 10.52 -15.05
N GLU A 203 7.00 11.18 -16.14
CA GLU A 203 7.50 10.52 -17.37
C GLU A 203 8.83 9.80 -17.12
N ALA A 204 9.73 10.39 -16.35
CA ALA A 204 11.00 9.75 -15.97
C ALA A 204 10.76 8.50 -15.11
N GLU A 205 9.82 8.52 -14.15
CA GLU A 205 9.44 7.36 -13.34
C GLU A 205 8.88 6.22 -14.22
N ILE A 206 8.03 6.56 -15.20
CA ILE A 206 7.50 5.58 -16.16
C ILE A 206 8.65 4.96 -16.99
N ASP A 207 9.61 5.77 -17.48
CA ASP A 207 10.78 5.29 -18.23
C ASP A 207 11.62 4.31 -17.39
N TYR A 208 11.90 4.65 -16.13
CA TYR A 208 12.60 3.74 -15.21
C TYR A 208 11.84 2.42 -15.03
N PHE A 209 10.53 2.47 -14.86
CA PHE A 209 9.73 1.25 -14.76
C PHE A 209 9.81 0.40 -16.03
N LEU A 210 9.64 0.99 -17.20
CA LEU A 210 9.68 0.26 -18.47
C LEU A 210 11.03 -0.42 -18.73
N ARG A 211 12.13 0.20 -18.27
CA ARG A 211 13.49 -0.32 -18.47
C ARG A 211 13.90 -1.33 -17.40
N PHE A 212 13.36 -1.24 -16.20
CA PHE A 212 13.86 -1.97 -15.02
C PHE A 212 12.78 -2.73 -14.25
N SER A 213 11.59 -2.94 -14.82
CA SER A 213 10.48 -3.64 -14.15
C SER A 213 10.78 -5.08 -13.73
N ASP A 214 11.84 -5.69 -14.28
CA ASP A 214 12.34 -7.01 -13.87
C ASP A 214 13.27 -6.96 -12.64
N CYS A 215 13.72 -5.74 -12.25
CA CYS A 215 14.69 -5.57 -11.16
C CYS A 215 14.04 -5.40 -9.80
N TYR A 216 12.83 -4.84 -9.75
CA TYR A 216 12.10 -4.50 -8.52
C TYR A 216 10.60 -4.67 -8.68
N SER A 217 9.89 -4.78 -7.57
CA SER A 217 8.43 -4.72 -7.53
C SER A 217 7.95 -4.40 -6.13
N TYR A 218 6.64 -4.18 -5.96
CA TYR A 218 6.02 -4.38 -4.66
C TYR A 218 5.83 -5.87 -4.39
N ALA A 219 6.04 -6.27 -3.14
CA ALA A 219 5.63 -7.57 -2.64
C ALA A 219 4.62 -7.41 -1.52
N PHE A 220 3.58 -8.25 -1.53
CA PHE A 220 2.70 -8.42 -0.39
C PHE A 220 3.37 -9.29 0.66
N PHE A 221 3.17 -8.90 1.93
CA PHE A 221 3.51 -9.68 3.10
C PHE A 221 2.28 -9.79 3.99
N ILE A 222 1.93 -11.01 4.37
CA ILE A 222 0.88 -11.35 5.32
C ILE A 222 1.59 -11.87 6.56
N VAL A 223 1.42 -11.17 7.69
CA VAL A 223 2.21 -11.41 8.89
C VAL A 223 1.34 -11.49 10.13
N GLN A 224 1.74 -12.28 11.10
CA GLN A 224 1.07 -12.43 12.40
C GLN A 224 2.04 -12.20 13.55
N PRO A 225 1.57 -11.64 14.68
CA PRO A 225 2.39 -11.54 15.88
C PRO A 225 2.93 -12.91 16.33
N ILE A 226 4.13 -12.90 16.89
CA ILE A 226 4.69 -14.03 17.66
C ILE A 226 4.34 -13.75 19.12
N ASP A 227 3.71 -14.70 19.80
CA ASP A 227 3.37 -14.63 21.23
C ASP A 227 4.62 -14.64 22.11
#